data_a98bbc22f71a726c62121c3dcbb38073
#
_entry.id   a98bbc22f71a726c62121c3dcbb38073
#
_cell.length_a   1.000
_cell.length_b   1.000
_cell.length_c   1.000
_cell.angle_alpha   90.00
_cell.angle_beta   90.00
_cell.angle_gamma   90.00
#
_symmetry.space_group_name_H-M   'P 1'
#
loop_
_entity.id
_entity.type
_entity.pdbx_description
1 polymer ?
#
loop_
_entity_poly.entity_id
_entity_poly.type
_entity_poly.pdbx_seq_one_letter_code
_entity_poly.pdbx_strand_id
1 'polypeptide(L)'
;KDTMTKPEDGGYGFENIAESMGFETYTFTEEDYKYFGHPDAQKGGNLKFTTSRFPATFRVLGQHYNYTENYYIIGALCYESLITTHPVTLEYIPALASHWKLSEDKMTFYFRIDPDARWSDGQEVTADDVVASYDIRMDETILFPSTQVTYGKIQRPEAVSKYIVKVKSNTLNWRNMLYFGGMNILPEHYLKDLDGTAYLEEYNFKLLPGTGPYVIKDEDIVNQESYTVTRRDNWWREDHRTQKYMYNFDKVTISVVKDNPALQFEKLKKGEADAIVI
;
A
#
# COMPACT_ATOMS: atom_id res chain seq x y z
N LYS A 1 11.10 2.91 18.82
CA LYS A 1 10.11 1.82 18.98
C LYS A 1 9.23 2.12 20.17
N ASP A 2 7.92 2.01 20.02
CA ASP A 2 6.97 2.14 21.13
C ASP A 2 7.02 0.89 22.02
N THR A 3 7.58 1.04 23.20
CA THR A 3 7.63 -0.02 24.21
C THR A 3 6.58 0.14 25.32
N MET A 4 5.74 1.17 25.23
CA MET A 4 4.74 1.51 26.23
C MET A 4 3.38 0.86 25.99
N THR A 5 3.05 0.57 24.73
CA THR A 5 1.79 -0.10 24.38
C THR A 5 1.81 -1.55 24.79
N LYS A 6 0.80 -1.97 25.55
CA LYS A 6 0.69 -3.33 26.07
C LYS A 6 0.43 -4.35 24.97
N PRO A 7 0.79 -5.64 25.18
CA PRO A 7 0.46 -6.70 24.23
C PRO A 7 -1.04 -6.76 23.91
N GLU A 8 -1.93 -6.64 24.88
CA GLU A 8 -3.38 -6.69 24.70
C GLU A 8 -3.90 -5.59 23.78
N ASP A 9 -3.19 -4.47 23.70
CA ASP A 9 -3.47 -3.32 22.84
C ASP A 9 -2.75 -3.41 21.47
N GLY A 10 -2.19 -4.58 21.15
CA GLY A 10 -1.46 -4.85 19.92
C GLY A 10 0.02 -4.48 19.94
N GLY A 11 0.58 -4.08 21.09
CA GLY A 11 2.00 -3.77 21.26
C GLY A 11 2.91 -4.98 21.13
N TYR A 12 4.22 -4.79 21.40
CA TYR A 12 5.20 -5.87 21.38
C TYR A 12 4.83 -7.00 22.36
N GLY A 13 4.99 -8.24 21.89
CA GLY A 13 4.60 -9.44 22.64
C GLY A 13 3.17 -9.90 22.36
N PHE A 14 2.42 -9.19 21.50
CA PHE A 14 1.09 -9.60 21.06
C PHE A 14 1.10 -11.02 20.48
N GLU A 15 2.15 -11.40 19.78
CA GLU A 15 2.34 -12.72 19.16
C GLU A 15 2.13 -13.87 20.15
N ASN A 16 2.50 -13.65 21.42
CA ASN A 16 2.39 -14.67 22.48
C ASN A 16 0.95 -14.88 22.97
N ILE A 17 0.06 -13.94 22.72
CA ILE A 17 -1.34 -13.96 23.19
C ILE A 17 -2.35 -13.95 22.04
N ALA A 18 -1.91 -13.76 20.81
CA ALA A 18 -2.77 -13.61 19.62
C ALA A 18 -3.78 -14.74 19.49
N GLU A 19 -3.35 -16.00 19.57
CA GLU A 19 -4.21 -17.17 19.49
C GLU A 19 -5.28 -17.17 20.59
N SER A 20 -4.91 -16.87 21.83
CA SER A 20 -5.85 -16.81 22.96
C SER A 20 -6.87 -15.68 22.81
N MET A 21 -6.55 -14.63 22.08
CA MET A 21 -7.45 -13.54 21.73
C MET A 21 -8.25 -13.82 20.45
N GLY A 22 -8.04 -14.99 19.83
CA GLY A 22 -8.72 -15.41 18.59
C GLY A 22 -8.19 -14.75 17.33
N PHE A 23 -6.96 -14.21 17.35
CA PHE A 23 -6.28 -13.72 16.17
C PHE A 23 -5.48 -14.83 15.51
N GLU A 24 -5.41 -14.75 14.19
CA GLU A 24 -4.64 -15.64 13.33
C GLU A 24 -3.64 -14.85 12.48
N THR A 25 -2.67 -15.54 11.95
CA THR A 25 -1.70 -15.04 10.97
C THR A 25 -1.32 -16.16 10.01
N TYR A 26 -0.74 -15.81 8.88
CA TYR A 26 -0.19 -16.81 7.97
C TYR A 26 1.20 -17.24 8.42
N THR A 27 1.41 -18.55 8.53
CA THR A 27 2.73 -19.13 8.84
C THR A 27 3.42 -19.54 7.54
N PHE A 28 4.43 -18.79 7.14
CA PHE A 28 5.22 -19.07 5.94
C PHE A 28 6.04 -20.36 6.10
N THR A 29 5.97 -21.22 5.09
CA THR A 29 6.81 -22.41 4.95
C THR A 29 8.05 -22.13 4.11
N GLU A 30 9.02 -23.06 4.07
CA GLU A 30 10.18 -22.94 3.17
C GLU A 30 9.78 -22.93 1.70
N GLU A 31 8.65 -23.57 1.34
CA GLU A 31 8.11 -23.57 -0.02
C GLU A 31 7.60 -22.18 -0.41
N ASP A 32 6.92 -21.50 0.51
CA ASP A 32 6.34 -20.17 0.25
C ASP A 32 7.42 -19.13 -0.09
N TYR A 33 8.59 -19.22 0.55
CA TYR A 33 9.66 -18.24 0.33
C TYR A 33 10.20 -18.22 -1.11
N LYS A 34 9.98 -19.27 -1.89
CA LYS A 34 10.34 -19.30 -3.31
C LYS A 34 9.58 -18.27 -4.16
N TYR A 35 8.44 -17.80 -3.67
CA TYR A 35 7.58 -16.82 -4.34
C TYR A 35 7.90 -15.36 -3.98
N PHE A 36 8.80 -15.15 -3.00
CA PHE A 36 9.15 -13.82 -2.48
C PHE A 36 10.60 -13.41 -2.80
N GLY A 37 11.00 -13.62 -4.05
CA GLY A 37 12.33 -13.29 -4.53
C GLY A 37 13.34 -14.43 -4.31
N HIS A 38 14.46 -14.34 -5.02
CA HIS A 38 15.50 -15.34 -4.98
C HIS A 38 16.70 -14.83 -4.17
N PRO A 39 17.35 -15.65 -3.32
CA PRO A 39 18.50 -15.21 -2.50
C PRO A 39 19.68 -14.63 -3.32
N ASP A 40 19.85 -15.06 -4.56
CA ASP A 40 20.90 -14.55 -5.46
C ASP A 40 20.50 -13.25 -6.17
N ALA A 41 19.28 -12.72 -5.92
CA ALA A 41 18.87 -11.46 -6.50
C ALA A 41 19.79 -10.33 -6.05
N GLN A 42 20.22 -9.50 -7.00
CA GLN A 42 21.15 -8.40 -6.73
C GLN A 42 20.41 -7.08 -6.71
N LYS A 43 20.69 -6.27 -5.69
CA LYS A 43 20.17 -4.92 -5.58
C LYS A 43 20.97 -3.97 -6.45
N GLY A 44 20.30 -3.05 -7.11
CA GLY A 44 20.92 -1.99 -7.92
C GLY A 44 20.22 -1.74 -9.24
N GLY A 45 20.67 -0.70 -9.94
CA GLY A 45 20.23 -0.37 -11.27
C GLY A 45 18.90 0.40 -11.36
N ASN A 46 18.52 0.69 -12.60
CA ASN A 46 17.32 1.44 -12.93
C ASN A 46 16.47 0.65 -13.93
N LEU A 47 15.27 0.26 -13.54
CA LEU A 47 14.28 -0.34 -14.42
C LEU A 47 13.54 0.76 -15.18
N LYS A 48 13.59 0.74 -16.51
CA LYS A 48 13.08 1.80 -17.37
C LYS A 48 11.85 1.37 -18.14
N PHE A 49 10.76 2.09 -17.92
CA PHE A 49 9.53 1.92 -18.68
C PHE A 49 9.29 3.08 -19.63
N THR A 50 8.59 2.83 -20.74
CA THR A 50 7.95 3.89 -21.51
C THR A 50 6.44 3.74 -21.48
N THR A 51 5.74 4.88 -21.45
CA THR A 51 4.28 4.98 -21.53
C THR A 51 3.86 5.97 -22.62
N SER A 52 2.63 5.92 -23.07
CA SER A 52 2.10 6.86 -24.09
C SER A 52 1.68 8.21 -23.50
N ARG A 53 1.47 8.31 -22.19
CA ARG A 53 0.97 9.52 -21.52
C ARG A 53 1.48 9.63 -20.10
N PHE A 54 1.58 10.87 -19.64
CA PHE A 54 1.84 11.16 -18.23
C PHE A 54 0.56 10.90 -17.42
N PRO A 55 0.66 10.37 -16.18
CA PRO A 55 -0.51 10.15 -15.34
C PRO A 55 -1.22 11.48 -15.03
N ALA A 56 -2.54 11.46 -14.95
CA ALA A 56 -3.33 12.64 -14.64
C ALA A 56 -3.13 13.11 -13.18
N THR A 57 -2.70 12.19 -12.32
CA THR A 57 -2.40 12.44 -10.90
C THR A 57 -1.47 11.35 -10.38
N PHE A 58 -0.77 11.61 -9.28
CA PHE A 58 -0.02 10.57 -8.52
C PHE A 58 -0.81 10.04 -7.32
N ARG A 59 -1.99 10.57 -7.05
CA ARG A 59 -2.82 10.08 -5.95
C ARG A 59 -3.20 8.61 -6.14
N VAL A 60 -3.35 7.91 -5.05
CA VAL A 60 -3.81 6.50 -5.01
C VAL A 60 -5.31 6.37 -4.78
N LEU A 61 -6.03 7.50 -4.76
CA LEU A 61 -7.49 7.55 -4.73
C LEU A 61 -8.02 8.91 -5.23
N GLY A 62 -9.33 9.00 -5.45
CA GLY A 62 -10.01 10.23 -5.84
C GLY A 62 -10.10 10.44 -7.34
N GLN A 63 -10.57 11.63 -7.74
CA GLN A 63 -10.76 11.98 -9.13
C GLN A 63 -9.49 11.76 -9.96
N HIS A 64 -9.65 11.28 -11.19
CA HIS A 64 -8.58 10.97 -12.15
C HIS A 64 -7.64 9.81 -11.76
N TYR A 65 -7.89 9.12 -10.66
CA TYR A 65 -7.21 7.88 -10.38
C TYR A 65 -7.39 6.89 -11.53
N ASN A 66 -6.30 6.27 -11.96
CA ASN A 66 -6.33 5.20 -12.94
C ASN A 66 -5.61 3.96 -12.45
N TYR A 67 -5.85 2.83 -13.12
CA TYR A 67 -5.35 1.55 -12.68
C TYR A 67 -3.86 1.33 -12.97
N THR A 68 -3.37 1.81 -14.10
CA THR A 68 -2.03 1.41 -14.55
C THR A 68 -0.95 2.05 -13.67
N GLU A 69 -0.82 3.37 -13.72
CA GLU A 69 0.26 4.06 -13.01
C GLU A 69 -0.05 4.19 -11.51
N ASN A 70 -1.29 4.56 -11.17
CA ASN A 70 -1.65 4.84 -9.78
C ASN A 70 -1.78 3.58 -8.93
N TYR A 71 -2.28 2.48 -9.51
CA TYR A 71 -2.44 1.22 -8.77
C TYR A 71 -1.18 0.36 -8.81
N TYR A 72 -0.69 0.02 -10.02
CA TYR A 72 0.39 -0.97 -10.15
C TYR A 72 1.80 -0.41 -9.92
N ILE A 73 2.00 0.90 -10.09
CA ILE A 73 3.31 1.52 -9.85
C ILE A 73 3.30 2.25 -8.52
N ILE A 74 2.53 3.34 -8.42
CA ILE A 74 2.58 4.20 -7.23
C ILE A 74 1.98 3.49 -6.02
N GLY A 75 0.76 2.97 -6.15
CA GLY A 75 0.07 2.27 -5.06
C GLY A 75 0.79 1.03 -4.57
N ALA A 76 1.35 0.23 -5.50
CA ALA A 76 2.03 -1.02 -5.14
C ALA A 76 3.47 -0.84 -4.64
N LEU A 77 4.16 0.24 -5.03
CA LEU A 77 5.56 0.47 -4.66
C LEU A 77 5.72 1.47 -3.51
N CYS A 78 4.82 2.47 -3.40
CA CYS A 78 4.96 3.53 -2.41
C CYS A 78 4.08 3.33 -1.17
N TYR A 79 3.03 2.52 -1.25
CA TYR A 79 2.07 2.29 -0.16
C TYR A 79 1.89 0.80 0.10
N GLU A 80 1.42 0.47 1.30
CA GLU A 80 1.02 -0.89 1.66
C GLU A 80 -0.44 -0.92 2.12
N SER A 81 -1.04 -2.09 2.04
CA SER A 81 -2.34 -2.42 2.60
C SER A 81 -2.20 -3.15 3.93
N LEU A 82 -3.30 -3.42 4.63
CA LEU A 82 -3.26 -4.19 5.88
C LEU A 82 -2.86 -5.64 5.66
N ILE A 83 -3.47 -6.28 4.67
CA ILE A 83 -3.18 -7.66 4.26
C ILE A 83 -3.05 -7.72 2.74
N THR A 84 -2.37 -8.73 2.25
CA THR A 84 -2.34 -9.07 0.84
C THR A 84 -2.66 -10.56 0.66
N THR A 85 -2.57 -11.09 -0.55
CA THR A 85 -2.84 -12.49 -0.83
C THR A 85 -1.57 -13.22 -1.26
N HIS A 86 -1.42 -14.45 -0.81
CA HIS A 86 -0.34 -15.31 -1.26
C HIS A 86 -0.47 -15.55 -2.78
N PRO A 87 0.60 -15.40 -3.57
CA PRO A 87 0.51 -15.42 -5.04
C PRO A 87 0.05 -16.74 -5.65
N VAL A 88 0.09 -17.83 -4.88
CA VAL A 88 -0.30 -19.17 -5.34
C VAL A 88 -1.53 -19.70 -4.61
N THR A 89 -1.54 -19.68 -3.27
CA THR A 89 -2.65 -20.24 -2.49
C THR A 89 -3.85 -19.30 -2.38
N LEU A 90 -3.64 -18.00 -2.63
CA LEU A 90 -4.63 -16.93 -2.47
C LEU A 90 -5.11 -16.72 -1.03
N GLU A 91 -4.45 -17.33 -0.06
CA GLU A 91 -4.69 -17.09 1.36
C GLU A 91 -4.21 -15.70 1.76
N TYR A 92 -4.80 -15.14 2.79
CA TYR A 92 -4.35 -13.85 3.32
C TYR A 92 -2.96 -13.99 3.94
N ILE A 93 -2.10 -13.04 3.64
CA ILE A 93 -0.75 -12.95 4.23
C ILE A 93 -0.53 -11.55 4.80
N PRO A 94 0.35 -11.42 5.83
CA PRO A 94 0.65 -10.16 6.47
C PRO A 94 1.22 -9.10 5.51
N ALA A 95 0.71 -7.85 5.67
CA ALA A 95 1.34 -6.66 5.12
C ALA A 95 1.56 -5.65 6.26
N LEU A 96 0.84 -4.52 6.37
CA LEU A 96 0.91 -3.65 7.54
C LEU A 96 0.32 -4.32 8.80
N ALA A 97 -0.71 -5.17 8.62
CA ALA A 97 -1.24 -5.97 9.71
C ALA A 97 -0.52 -7.32 9.78
N SER A 98 0.02 -7.64 10.94
CA SER A 98 0.68 -8.93 11.20
C SER A 98 -0.30 -10.04 11.55
N HIS A 99 -1.47 -9.70 12.13
CA HIS A 99 -2.51 -10.62 12.55
C HIS A 99 -3.88 -10.05 12.25
N TRP A 100 -4.85 -10.93 12.08
CA TRP A 100 -6.27 -10.58 11.89
C TRP A 100 -7.17 -11.54 12.65
N LYS A 101 -8.41 -11.14 12.85
CA LYS A 101 -9.44 -11.95 13.49
C LYS A 101 -10.75 -11.73 12.77
N LEU A 102 -11.46 -12.80 12.48
CA LEU A 102 -12.82 -12.78 11.96
C LEU A 102 -13.79 -13.32 13.04
N SER A 103 -14.84 -12.57 13.33
CA SER A 103 -15.89 -13.01 14.27
C SER A 103 -16.66 -14.24 13.75
N GLU A 104 -17.35 -14.96 14.63
CA GLU A 104 -18.13 -16.15 14.28
C GLU A 104 -19.23 -15.85 13.25
N ASP A 105 -19.87 -14.67 13.33
CA ASP A 105 -20.87 -14.19 12.37
C ASP A 105 -20.27 -13.77 11.02
N LYS A 106 -18.94 -13.74 10.90
CA LYS A 106 -18.18 -13.34 9.72
C LYS A 106 -18.48 -11.92 9.23
N MET A 107 -19.01 -11.09 10.10
CA MET A 107 -19.34 -9.69 9.78
C MET A 107 -18.43 -8.67 10.47
N THR A 108 -17.75 -9.07 11.53
CA THR A 108 -16.78 -8.22 12.22
C THR A 108 -15.38 -8.79 12.09
N PHE A 109 -14.44 -7.96 11.67
CA PHE A 109 -13.04 -8.36 11.55
C PHE A 109 -12.15 -7.32 12.25
N TYR A 110 -10.99 -7.79 12.68
CA TYR A 110 -10.00 -7.01 13.38
C TYR A 110 -8.67 -7.17 12.67
N PHE A 111 -7.86 -6.12 12.65
CA PHE A 111 -6.48 -6.16 12.19
C PHE A 111 -5.57 -5.61 13.27
N ARG A 112 -4.51 -6.34 13.57
CA ARG A 112 -3.43 -5.85 14.42
C ARG A 112 -2.30 -5.35 13.53
N ILE A 113 -2.03 -4.05 13.59
CA ILE A 113 -0.95 -3.39 12.86
C ILE A 113 0.38 -3.74 13.49
N ASP A 114 1.39 -3.99 12.67
CA ASP A 114 2.74 -4.25 13.14
C ASP A 114 3.32 -2.99 13.80
N PRO A 115 3.75 -3.03 15.08
CA PRO A 115 4.29 -1.87 15.77
C PRO A 115 5.66 -1.41 15.23
N ASP A 116 6.29 -2.17 14.36
CA ASP A 116 7.49 -1.76 13.62
C ASP A 116 7.16 -1.00 12.32
N ALA A 117 5.90 -0.99 11.87
CA ALA A 117 5.49 -0.30 10.66
C ALA A 117 5.75 1.22 10.75
N ARG A 118 6.34 1.79 9.70
CA ARG A 118 6.74 3.20 9.65
C ARG A 118 6.40 3.83 8.31
N TRP A 119 5.92 5.05 8.40
CA TRP A 119 5.83 5.96 7.26
C TRP A 119 7.22 6.36 6.76
N SER A 120 7.30 6.90 5.54
CA SER A 120 8.57 7.36 4.95
C SER A 120 9.17 8.58 5.68
N ASP A 121 8.38 9.31 6.45
CA ASP A 121 8.83 10.37 7.35
C ASP A 121 9.27 9.89 8.74
N GLY A 122 9.20 8.57 8.99
CA GLY A 122 9.62 7.92 10.23
C GLY A 122 8.55 7.79 11.30
N GLN A 123 7.35 8.35 11.10
CA GLN A 123 6.25 8.19 12.06
C GLN A 123 5.70 6.77 12.09
N GLU A 124 5.12 6.39 13.21
CA GLU A 124 4.51 5.05 13.39
C GLU A 124 3.21 4.93 12.61
N VAL A 125 2.93 3.74 12.09
CA VAL A 125 1.62 3.40 11.54
C VAL A 125 0.74 2.90 12.67
N THR A 126 -0.47 3.44 12.78
CA THR A 126 -1.42 3.13 13.86
C THR A 126 -2.82 2.81 13.34
N ALA A 127 -3.70 2.41 14.23
CA ALA A 127 -5.12 2.18 13.90
C ALA A 127 -5.83 3.45 13.43
N ASP A 128 -5.39 4.64 13.87
CA ASP A 128 -5.97 5.92 13.45
C ASP A 128 -5.70 6.20 11.97
N ASP A 129 -4.55 5.77 11.44
CA ASP A 129 -4.25 5.85 9.99
C ASP A 129 -5.26 5.06 9.15
N VAL A 130 -5.68 3.89 9.66
CA VAL A 130 -6.69 3.06 8.98
C VAL A 130 -8.06 3.74 8.98
N VAL A 131 -8.43 4.35 10.11
CA VAL A 131 -9.67 5.12 10.23
C VAL A 131 -9.65 6.33 9.30
N ALA A 132 -8.60 7.13 9.31
CA ALA A 132 -8.44 8.29 8.44
C ALA A 132 -8.44 7.89 6.95
N SER A 133 -7.83 6.77 6.61
CA SER A 133 -7.85 6.21 5.26
C SER A 133 -9.24 5.84 4.77
N TYR A 134 -10.09 5.37 5.67
CA TYR A 134 -11.50 5.11 5.36
C TYR A 134 -12.27 6.43 5.23
N ASP A 135 -12.09 7.35 6.16
CA ASP A 135 -12.83 8.62 6.19
C ASP A 135 -12.62 9.42 4.90
N ILE A 136 -11.38 9.58 4.44
CA ILE A 136 -11.10 10.28 3.17
C ILE A 136 -11.71 9.57 1.96
N ARG A 137 -11.80 8.23 1.97
CA ARG A 137 -12.47 7.48 0.90
C ARG A 137 -13.98 7.67 0.88
N MET A 138 -14.57 7.95 2.03
CA MET A 138 -16.01 8.19 2.17
C MET A 138 -16.40 9.65 1.98
N ASP A 139 -15.43 10.55 1.94
CA ASP A 139 -15.67 11.96 1.63
C ASP A 139 -16.15 12.12 0.17
N GLU A 140 -17.35 12.67 -0.01
CA GLU A 140 -17.95 12.86 -1.35
C GLU A 140 -17.13 13.82 -2.21
N THR A 141 -16.38 14.72 -1.60
CA THR A 141 -15.58 15.73 -2.31
C THR A 141 -14.31 15.19 -2.96
N ILE A 142 -13.91 13.92 -2.68
CA ILE A 142 -12.85 13.27 -3.48
C ILE A 142 -13.29 12.90 -4.91
N LEU A 143 -14.56 13.05 -5.24
CA LEU A 143 -15.14 12.82 -6.57
C LEU A 143 -14.82 11.41 -7.14
N PHE A 144 -14.97 10.37 -6.30
CA PHE A 144 -14.73 8.99 -6.67
C PHE A 144 -15.83 8.04 -6.19
N PRO A 145 -17.05 8.11 -6.77
CA PRO A 145 -18.24 7.41 -6.29
C PRO A 145 -18.10 5.88 -6.18
N SER A 146 -17.30 5.26 -7.04
CA SER A 146 -17.09 3.80 -7.01
C SER A 146 -16.45 3.35 -5.68
N THR A 147 -15.59 4.17 -5.09
CA THR A 147 -14.99 3.93 -3.78
C THR A 147 -16.06 3.95 -2.69
N GLN A 148 -16.93 4.95 -2.70
CA GLN A 148 -18.03 5.08 -1.74
C GLN A 148 -19.02 3.91 -1.82
N VAL A 149 -19.33 3.43 -3.03
CA VAL A 149 -20.15 2.22 -3.22
C VAL A 149 -19.48 0.98 -2.65
N THR A 150 -18.17 0.86 -2.78
CA THR A 150 -17.40 -0.29 -2.28
C THR A 150 -17.31 -0.28 -0.76
N TYR A 151 -16.85 0.84 -0.19
CA TYR A 151 -16.59 0.96 1.27
C TYR A 151 -17.85 1.33 2.07
N GLY A 152 -18.90 1.85 1.47
CA GLY A 152 -20.21 2.08 2.09
C GLY A 152 -20.93 0.80 2.55
N LYS A 153 -20.44 -0.38 2.14
CA LYS A 153 -20.88 -1.69 2.67
C LYS A 153 -20.29 -2.01 4.04
N ILE A 154 -19.41 -1.18 4.53
CA ILE A 154 -18.65 -1.32 5.77
C ILE A 154 -18.97 -0.12 6.64
N GLN A 155 -19.17 -0.33 7.94
CA GLN A 155 -19.30 0.76 8.91
C GLN A 155 -17.95 1.45 9.08
N ARG A 156 -17.98 2.72 9.51
CA ARG A 156 -16.74 3.43 9.84
C ARG A 156 -15.91 2.59 10.82
N PRO A 157 -14.62 2.33 10.52
CA PRO A 157 -13.75 1.56 11.39
C PRO A 157 -13.56 2.22 12.76
N GLU A 158 -13.22 1.41 13.75
CA GLU A 158 -12.96 1.86 15.12
C GLU A 158 -11.52 1.49 15.51
N ALA A 159 -10.71 2.48 15.88
CA ALA A 159 -9.43 2.24 16.52
C ALA A 159 -9.71 1.81 17.98
N VAL A 160 -9.69 0.49 18.23
CA VAL A 160 -9.98 -0.05 19.58
C VAL A 160 -8.78 0.06 20.51
N SER A 161 -7.59 0.17 19.93
CA SER A 161 -6.33 0.49 20.61
C SER A 161 -5.37 1.11 19.60
N LYS A 162 -4.15 1.46 20.04
CA LYS A 162 -3.15 2.07 19.17
C LYS A 162 -2.85 1.23 17.91
N TYR A 163 -2.84 -0.09 18.04
CA TYR A 163 -2.46 -0.99 16.95
C TYR A 163 -3.56 -1.97 16.53
N ILE A 164 -4.76 -1.88 17.10
CA ILE A 164 -5.87 -2.77 16.72
C ILE A 164 -7.02 -1.94 16.18
N VAL A 165 -7.42 -2.22 14.94
CA VAL A 165 -8.60 -1.66 14.31
C VAL A 165 -9.69 -2.73 14.19
N LYS A 166 -10.93 -2.33 14.49
CA LYS A 166 -12.14 -3.14 14.33
C LYS A 166 -12.96 -2.62 13.18
N VAL A 167 -13.48 -3.52 12.38
CA VAL A 167 -14.26 -3.22 11.17
C VAL A 167 -15.51 -4.07 11.17
N LYS A 168 -16.67 -3.46 10.91
CA LYS A 168 -17.94 -4.17 10.82
C LYS A 168 -18.58 -3.99 9.45
N SER A 169 -18.92 -5.10 8.82
CA SER A 169 -19.69 -5.13 7.58
C SER A 169 -21.20 -4.94 7.82
N ASN A 170 -21.86 -4.25 6.90
CA ASN A 170 -23.32 -4.12 6.89
C ASN A 170 -24.01 -5.38 6.33
N THR A 171 -23.28 -6.18 5.57
CA THR A 171 -23.78 -7.41 4.93
C THR A 171 -22.75 -8.52 4.98
N LEU A 172 -23.20 -9.75 5.06
CA LEU A 172 -22.33 -10.91 4.97
C LEU A 172 -21.81 -11.07 3.53
N ASN A 173 -20.53 -10.76 3.35
CA ASN A 173 -19.83 -10.94 2.09
C ASN A 173 -18.34 -11.17 2.37
N TRP A 174 -17.83 -12.33 1.94
CA TRP A 174 -16.41 -12.70 2.12
C TRP A 174 -15.42 -11.69 1.51
N ARG A 175 -15.83 -10.96 0.46
CA ARG A 175 -15.00 -9.94 -0.18
C ARG A 175 -14.79 -8.68 0.67
N ASN A 176 -15.65 -8.43 1.67
CA ASN A 176 -15.55 -7.19 2.46
C ASN A 176 -14.23 -7.12 3.24
N MET A 177 -13.78 -8.25 3.82
CA MET A 177 -12.47 -8.31 4.47
C MET A 177 -11.32 -8.09 3.48
N LEU A 178 -11.39 -8.70 2.28
CA LEU A 178 -10.39 -8.53 1.23
C LEU A 178 -10.33 -7.08 0.73
N TYR A 179 -11.48 -6.47 0.44
CA TYR A 179 -11.51 -5.09 -0.04
C TYR A 179 -11.02 -4.09 1.00
N PHE A 180 -11.42 -4.26 2.26
CA PHE A 180 -10.97 -3.38 3.33
C PHE A 180 -9.49 -3.60 3.65
N GLY A 181 -9.08 -4.84 3.84
CA GLY A 181 -7.69 -5.19 4.15
C GLY A 181 -6.71 -4.90 3.02
N GLY A 182 -7.20 -4.89 1.76
CA GLY A 182 -6.41 -4.57 0.56
C GLY A 182 -6.36 -3.08 0.19
N MET A 183 -7.01 -2.19 0.93
CA MET A 183 -6.90 -0.75 0.64
C MET A 183 -5.53 -0.21 1.06
N ASN A 184 -4.95 0.67 0.25
CA ASN A 184 -3.75 1.41 0.63
C ASN A 184 -4.04 2.31 1.83
N ILE A 185 -3.23 2.19 2.87
CA ILE A 185 -3.33 3.02 4.07
C ILE A 185 -2.59 4.33 3.83
N LEU A 186 -3.14 5.43 4.34
CA LEU A 186 -2.63 6.79 4.21
C LEU A 186 -2.44 7.41 5.60
N PRO A 187 -1.48 8.35 5.77
CA PRO A 187 -1.09 8.87 7.07
C PRO A 187 -2.13 9.84 7.66
N GLU A 188 -2.67 9.50 8.83
CA GLU A 188 -3.65 10.32 9.58
C GLU A 188 -3.10 11.73 9.85
N HIS A 189 -1.83 11.82 10.27
CA HIS A 189 -1.20 13.09 10.63
C HIS A 189 -1.09 14.11 9.48
N TYR A 190 -1.33 13.69 8.23
CA TYR A 190 -1.54 14.57 7.08
C TYR A 190 -3.02 14.73 6.76
N LEU A 191 -3.81 13.67 6.88
CA LEU A 191 -5.22 13.69 6.46
C LEU A 191 -6.16 14.42 7.42
N LYS A 192 -5.84 14.48 8.72
CA LYS A 192 -6.72 15.02 9.76
C LYS A 192 -7.18 16.46 9.54
N ASP A 193 -6.40 17.25 8.81
CA ASP A 193 -6.67 18.65 8.52
C ASP A 193 -7.14 18.87 7.06
N LEU A 194 -7.42 17.78 6.30
CA LEU A 194 -7.82 17.81 4.91
C LEU A 194 -9.24 17.22 4.72
N ASP A 195 -10.04 17.88 3.89
CA ASP A 195 -11.18 17.26 3.23
C ASP A 195 -10.78 16.71 1.85
N GLY A 196 -11.73 16.06 1.16
CA GLY A 196 -11.45 15.50 -0.16
C GLY A 196 -11.06 16.56 -1.19
N THR A 197 -11.60 17.78 -1.12
CA THR A 197 -11.24 18.88 -2.02
C THR A 197 -9.78 19.29 -1.83
N ALA A 198 -9.38 19.57 -0.59
CA ALA A 198 -8.01 19.94 -0.26
C ALA A 198 -7.01 18.82 -0.65
N TYR A 199 -7.37 17.56 -0.38
CA TYR A 199 -6.57 16.42 -0.80
C TYR A 199 -6.39 16.36 -2.32
N LEU A 200 -7.45 16.59 -3.10
CA LEU A 200 -7.38 16.59 -4.57
C LEU A 200 -6.49 17.71 -5.11
N GLU A 201 -6.54 18.89 -4.51
CA GLU A 201 -5.76 20.06 -4.94
C GLU A 201 -4.29 19.97 -4.55
N GLU A 202 -3.99 19.65 -3.27
CA GLU A 202 -2.65 19.70 -2.73
C GLU A 202 -1.78 18.52 -3.16
N TYR A 203 -2.38 17.33 -3.32
CA TYR A 203 -1.64 16.08 -3.57
C TYR A 203 -1.76 15.56 -5.00
N ASN A 204 -2.05 16.42 -5.97
CA ASN A 204 -2.20 16.00 -7.36
C ASN A 204 -0.93 15.34 -7.93
N PHE A 205 0.22 15.97 -7.76
CA PHE A 205 1.54 15.44 -8.18
C PHE A 205 2.55 15.37 -7.04
N LYS A 206 2.08 15.40 -5.81
CA LYS A 206 2.85 15.24 -4.59
C LYS A 206 2.33 14.03 -3.83
N LEU A 207 3.19 13.15 -3.37
CA LEU A 207 2.78 12.01 -2.58
C LEU A 207 2.70 12.37 -1.09
N LEU A 208 1.68 11.84 -0.42
CA LEU A 208 1.73 11.66 1.04
C LEU A 208 2.85 10.68 1.40
N PRO A 209 3.43 10.77 2.60
CA PRO A 209 4.33 9.72 3.08
C PRO A 209 3.71 8.35 2.89
N GLY A 210 4.47 7.43 2.31
CA GLY A 210 4.06 6.05 2.08
C GLY A 210 4.76 5.09 3.04
N THR A 211 4.25 3.88 3.16
CA THR A 211 4.85 2.80 3.96
C THR A 211 5.68 1.85 3.10
N GLY A 212 5.53 1.93 1.78
CA GLY A 212 6.17 1.03 0.83
C GLY A 212 7.68 1.22 0.65
N PRO A 213 8.31 0.31 -0.12
CA PRO A 213 9.77 0.30 -0.34
C PRO A 213 10.30 1.45 -1.21
N TYR A 214 9.43 2.16 -1.93
CA TYR A 214 9.82 3.26 -2.82
C TYR A 214 9.11 4.56 -2.46
N VAL A 215 9.68 5.67 -2.94
CA VAL A 215 9.12 7.01 -2.86
C VAL A 215 9.29 7.74 -4.20
N ILE A 216 8.46 8.75 -4.44
CA ILE A 216 8.68 9.75 -5.49
C ILE A 216 8.99 11.07 -4.80
N LYS A 217 10.13 11.66 -5.13
CA LYS A 217 10.53 12.99 -4.65
C LYS A 217 10.17 14.04 -5.70
N ASP A 218 9.98 15.29 -5.28
CA ASP A 218 9.62 16.37 -6.19
C ASP A 218 10.66 16.54 -7.33
N GLU A 219 11.94 16.34 -7.01
CA GLU A 219 13.05 16.39 -7.97
C GLU A 219 13.06 15.23 -8.99
N ASP A 220 12.35 14.15 -8.70
CA ASP A 220 12.23 12.97 -9.57
C ASP A 220 11.07 13.10 -10.57
N ILE A 221 10.41 14.25 -10.62
CA ILE A 221 9.27 14.53 -11.51
C ILE A 221 9.66 15.55 -12.56
N VAL A 222 9.68 15.16 -13.83
CA VAL A 222 9.77 16.06 -14.98
C VAL A 222 8.38 16.10 -15.62
N ASN A 223 7.66 17.18 -15.34
CA ASN A 223 6.25 17.31 -15.70
C ASN A 223 5.97 16.99 -17.17
N GLN A 224 5.01 16.10 -17.43
CA GLN A 224 4.62 15.60 -18.76
C GLN A 224 5.69 14.80 -19.52
N GLU A 225 6.87 14.59 -18.93
CA GLU A 225 7.99 13.88 -19.59
C GLU A 225 8.33 12.56 -18.88
N SER A 226 8.53 12.59 -17.56
CA SER A 226 8.93 11.40 -16.81
C SER A 226 8.72 11.56 -15.31
N TYR A 227 8.69 10.42 -14.63
CA TYR A 227 8.82 10.37 -13.17
C TYR A 227 9.60 9.13 -12.76
N THR A 228 10.21 9.19 -11.59
CA THR A 228 11.02 8.09 -11.05
C THR A 228 10.57 7.75 -9.64
N VAL A 229 10.33 6.48 -9.38
CA VAL A 229 10.20 5.95 -8.03
C VAL A 229 11.58 5.44 -7.58
N THR A 230 12.05 5.95 -6.43
CA THR A 230 13.39 5.67 -5.89
C THR A 230 13.27 4.81 -4.64
N ARG A 231 14.06 3.72 -4.55
CA ARG A 231 14.05 2.81 -3.41
C ARG A 231 14.55 3.53 -2.15
N ARG A 232 13.85 3.28 -1.02
CA ARG A 232 14.23 3.80 0.29
C ARG A 232 15.37 3.00 0.88
N ASP A 233 16.25 3.68 1.63
CA ASP A 233 17.36 3.04 2.37
C ASP A 233 16.93 2.48 3.73
N ASN A 234 15.74 2.85 4.22
CA ASN A 234 15.27 2.55 5.57
C ASN A 234 13.81 2.07 5.58
N TRP A 235 13.47 1.22 4.64
CA TRP A 235 12.14 0.64 4.64
C TRP A 235 11.97 -0.32 5.81
N TRP A 236 10.89 -0.21 6.56
CA TRP A 236 10.67 -0.91 7.81
C TRP A 236 10.65 -2.45 7.69
N ARG A 237 10.35 -2.99 6.48
CA ARG A 237 10.30 -4.43 6.19
C ARG A 237 11.47 -4.95 5.35
N GLU A 238 12.51 -4.16 5.12
CA GLU A 238 13.57 -4.56 4.18
C GLU A 238 14.28 -5.88 4.54
N ASP A 239 14.40 -6.18 5.83
CA ASP A 239 14.98 -7.43 6.34
C ASP A 239 13.97 -8.55 6.55
N HIS A 240 12.66 -8.29 6.37
CA HIS A 240 11.65 -9.32 6.52
C HIS A 240 11.82 -10.38 5.43
N ARG A 241 11.77 -11.67 5.78
CA ARG A 241 12.11 -12.78 4.87
C ARG A 241 11.32 -12.78 3.56
N THR A 242 10.06 -12.34 3.57
CA THR A 242 9.22 -12.22 2.37
C THR A 242 9.57 -11.01 1.51
N GLN A 243 10.41 -10.10 1.98
CA GLN A 243 10.70 -8.82 1.32
C GLN A 243 12.19 -8.65 0.98
N LYS A 244 13.06 -9.32 1.73
CA LYS A 244 14.52 -9.16 1.66
C LYS A 244 15.11 -9.31 0.26
N TYR A 245 14.53 -10.16 -0.57
CA TYR A 245 14.99 -10.45 -1.93
C TYR A 245 14.11 -9.82 -3.02
N MET A 246 13.19 -8.95 -2.62
CA MET A 246 12.31 -8.19 -3.50
C MET A 246 12.78 -6.74 -3.64
N TYR A 247 12.16 -5.99 -4.52
CA TYR A 247 12.40 -4.55 -4.70
C TYR A 247 13.87 -4.22 -4.95
N ASN A 248 14.50 -4.96 -5.87
CA ASN A 248 15.94 -4.94 -6.05
C ASN A 248 16.47 -3.74 -6.84
N PHE A 249 15.67 -3.09 -7.70
CA PHE A 249 16.09 -1.91 -8.44
C PHE A 249 16.19 -0.70 -7.52
N ASP A 250 17.25 0.11 -7.68
CA ASP A 250 17.38 1.37 -6.95
C ASP A 250 16.35 2.40 -7.42
N LYS A 251 16.01 2.33 -8.73
CA LYS A 251 15.07 3.25 -9.38
C LYS A 251 14.18 2.51 -10.36
N VAL A 252 12.95 3.00 -10.49
CA VAL A 252 12.04 2.64 -11.59
C VAL A 252 11.65 3.94 -12.28
N THR A 253 12.12 4.16 -13.50
CA THR A 253 11.87 5.38 -14.26
C THR A 253 10.83 5.12 -15.34
N ILE A 254 9.80 5.95 -15.38
CA ILE A 254 8.73 5.93 -16.37
C ILE A 254 8.87 7.18 -17.25
N SER A 255 9.14 6.99 -18.54
CA SER A 255 9.31 8.06 -19.53
C SER A 255 8.15 8.09 -20.51
N VAL A 256 7.65 9.27 -20.82
CA VAL A 256 6.53 9.45 -21.74
C VAL A 256 7.05 9.53 -23.20
N VAL A 257 6.51 8.69 -24.06
CA VAL A 257 6.70 8.74 -25.50
C VAL A 257 5.32 8.94 -26.15
N LYS A 258 4.92 10.20 -26.22
CA LYS A 258 3.58 10.59 -26.62
C LYS A 258 3.28 10.20 -28.08
N ASP A 259 2.13 9.56 -28.31
CA ASP A 259 1.54 9.28 -29.61
C ASP A 259 2.50 8.61 -30.62
N ASN A 260 3.54 7.89 -30.16
CA ASN A 260 4.52 7.25 -31.00
C ASN A 260 4.90 5.83 -30.55
N PRO A 261 4.02 4.84 -30.74
CA PRO A 261 4.31 3.45 -30.37
C PRO A 261 5.53 2.87 -31.10
N ALA A 262 5.81 3.32 -32.33
CA ALA A 262 6.99 2.88 -33.08
C ALA A 262 8.28 3.32 -32.38
N LEU A 263 8.34 4.53 -31.88
CA LEU A 263 9.47 5.03 -31.10
C LEU A 263 9.62 4.30 -29.77
N GLN A 264 8.52 3.98 -29.07
CA GLN A 264 8.57 3.14 -27.85
C GLN A 264 9.21 1.79 -28.17
N PHE A 265 8.79 1.14 -29.24
CA PHE A 265 9.35 -0.13 -29.64
C PHE A 265 10.83 -0.04 -30.07
N GLU A 266 11.24 1.03 -30.76
CA GLU A 266 12.65 1.25 -31.10
C GLU A 266 13.52 1.47 -29.85
N LYS A 267 13.01 2.20 -28.84
CA LYS A 267 13.71 2.35 -27.54
C LYS A 267 13.89 1.00 -26.83
N LEU A 268 12.85 0.15 -26.83
CA LEU A 268 12.93 -1.20 -26.27
C LEU A 268 14.01 -2.04 -27.00
N LYS A 269 14.00 -2.04 -28.34
CA LYS A 269 14.99 -2.76 -29.15
C LYS A 269 16.43 -2.30 -28.92
N LYS A 270 16.65 -1.02 -28.64
CA LYS A 270 17.97 -0.44 -28.36
C LYS A 270 18.41 -0.60 -26.90
N GLY A 271 17.57 -1.13 -26.01
CA GLY A 271 17.84 -1.21 -24.58
C GLY A 271 17.79 0.14 -23.86
N GLU A 272 17.17 1.16 -24.48
CA GLU A 272 16.90 2.45 -23.84
C GLU A 272 15.70 2.36 -22.90
N ALA A 273 14.85 1.36 -23.08
CA ALA A 273 13.77 0.98 -22.18
C ALA A 273 13.79 -0.55 -21.98
N ASP A 274 13.33 -1.01 -20.82
CA ASP A 274 13.24 -2.42 -20.46
C ASP A 274 11.84 -2.98 -20.72
N ALA A 275 10.81 -2.11 -20.68
CA ALA A 275 9.42 -2.48 -20.96
C ALA A 275 8.58 -1.29 -21.41
N ILE A 276 7.38 -1.60 -21.92
CA ILE A 276 6.36 -0.62 -22.33
C ILE A 276 5.13 -0.82 -21.46
N VAL A 277 4.64 0.26 -20.86
CA VAL A 277 3.34 0.30 -20.18
C VAL A 277 2.27 0.64 -21.22
N ILE A 278 1.30 -0.24 -21.39
CA ILE A 278 0.23 -0.14 -22.39
C ILE A 278 -1.05 0.36 -21.73
#